data_ce63a06d324db4321cbfa522e12fc396
#
_entry.id   ce63a06d324db4321cbfa522e12fc396
#
_cell.length_a   1.000
_cell.length_b   1.000
_cell.length_c   1.000
_cell.angle_alpha   90.00
_cell.angle_beta   90.00
_cell.angle_gamma   90.00
#
_symmetry.space_group_name_H-M   'P 1'
#
loop_
_entity.id
_entity.type
_entity.pdbx_description
1 polymer ?
#
loop_
_entity_poly.entity_id
_entity_poly.type
_entity_poly.pdbx_seq_one_letter_code
_entity_poly.pdbx_strand_id
1 'polypeptide(L)'
;MKKRTQPSLHKLLKWHKRYEKACSHSDSWTKRFRQDIHHSLGTQITSRSDVTSMSVPLYSACPFCTLFYNMTEAPTNTNTSLPYYLAEEFAMHTNRPLFITGKAGTGKTTFLRKLREQTPKNMAVVAPTGVAAINAGGMTIHSFFQLPVRTLIPTPQSYKQLFAEQRLTQRKRNLIYHLEMLVIDEISMVRADVLDAIDQVLRRYKYRKDQPFGGVQLVMIGDLFQLSPVVTRGDDEEAMRKYYEGPYFFQAKVMQELQPIYVELDHVFRQQDQTFVQLLNEVRENQLTAQGRALLNGRYNPRFRNTDEDFHITLTTHNRLADELNERELAKLPDEPHVFTAEIKKDFPVNIYPTEETLYLKTGARVMFVRNDDQKPRRFYNGKIGLITEIDSDKIIVRCEDGEIEVTRMVWENIRYKEDEKTG
;
A
#
# COMPACT_ATOMS: atom_id res chain seq x y z
N MET A 1 -25.44 37.56 -3.05
CA MET A 1 -25.18 36.51 -4.07
C MET A 1 -23.73 36.58 -4.53
N LYS A 2 -22.82 35.79 -3.92
CA LYS A 2 -21.41 35.71 -4.37
C LYS A 2 -21.32 34.57 -5.39
N LYS A 3 -20.95 34.89 -6.62
CA LYS A 3 -20.67 33.92 -7.69
C LYS A 3 -19.48 33.05 -7.26
N ARG A 4 -19.74 31.75 -7.04
CA ARG A 4 -18.67 30.74 -6.84
C ARG A 4 -18.04 30.43 -8.19
N THR A 5 -16.75 30.69 -8.31
CA THR A 5 -15.94 30.34 -9.47
C THR A 5 -15.59 28.85 -9.41
N GLN A 6 -15.95 28.11 -10.45
CA GLN A 6 -15.53 26.73 -10.69
C GLN A 6 -13.99 26.63 -10.72
N PRO A 7 -13.39 25.52 -10.24
CA PRO A 7 -11.98 25.26 -10.46
C PRO A 7 -11.78 25.08 -11.97
N SER A 8 -11.19 26.08 -12.60
CA SER A 8 -11.05 26.14 -14.05
C SER A 8 -10.14 25.02 -14.55
N LEU A 9 -10.40 24.57 -15.79
CA LEU A 9 -9.51 23.73 -16.63
C LEU A 9 -8.03 24.19 -16.51
N HIS A 10 -7.82 25.46 -16.26
CA HIS A 10 -6.54 26.11 -15.99
C HIS A 10 -5.83 25.58 -14.70
N LYS A 11 -6.57 25.17 -13.67
CA LYS A 11 -5.99 24.55 -12.46
C LYS A 11 -5.55 23.10 -12.73
N LEU A 12 -6.30 22.36 -13.53
CA LEU A 12 -5.94 21.00 -13.98
C LEU A 12 -4.70 21.05 -14.91
N LEU A 13 -4.66 22.01 -15.84
CA LEU A 13 -3.49 22.24 -16.70
C LEU A 13 -2.27 22.75 -15.92
N LYS A 14 -2.45 23.57 -14.88
CA LYS A 14 -1.37 23.98 -13.99
C LYS A 14 -0.84 22.83 -13.14
N TRP A 15 -1.69 21.93 -12.71
CA TRP A 15 -1.30 20.72 -12.01
C TRP A 15 -0.53 19.78 -12.95
N HIS A 16 -1.01 19.56 -14.17
CA HIS A 16 -0.31 18.83 -15.21
C HIS A 16 1.10 19.38 -15.51
N LYS A 17 1.24 20.70 -15.67
CA LYS A 17 2.54 21.36 -15.88
C LYS A 17 3.48 21.26 -14.67
N ARG A 18 2.96 21.24 -13.45
CA ARG A 18 3.78 21.00 -12.23
C ARG A 18 4.27 19.56 -12.19
N TYR A 19 3.43 18.62 -12.58
CA TYR A 19 3.76 17.22 -12.69
C TYR A 19 4.86 16.98 -13.74
N GLU A 20 4.73 17.57 -14.92
CA GLU A 20 5.75 17.51 -15.98
C GLU A 20 7.12 18.04 -15.50
N LYS A 21 7.12 19.08 -14.69
CA LYS A 21 8.36 19.67 -14.15
C LYS A 21 8.99 18.80 -13.06
N ALA A 22 8.22 18.13 -12.25
CA ALA A 22 8.72 17.23 -11.21
C ALA A 22 9.31 15.92 -11.78
N CYS A 23 8.81 15.48 -12.92
CA CYS A 23 9.23 14.24 -13.57
C CYS A 23 10.33 14.41 -14.63
N SER A 24 10.87 15.60 -14.87
CA SER A 24 11.82 15.89 -15.97
C SER A 24 13.18 15.18 -15.89
N HIS A 25 13.43 14.38 -14.84
CA HIS A 25 14.71 13.72 -14.57
C HIS A 25 14.62 12.19 -14.49
N SER A 26 13.56 11.56 -14.99
CA SER A 26 13.44 10.10 -14.95
C SER A 26 13.27 9.47 -16.35
N ASP A 27 13.78 8.26 -16.45
CA ASP A 27 13.98 7.39 -17.61
C ASP A 27 12.85 7.23 -18.64
N SER A 28 13.17 6.55 -19.75
CA SER A 28 12.37 6.35 -20.96
C SER A 28 10.90 5.93 -20.74
N TRP A 29 10.61 5.17 -19.65
CA TRP A 29 9.27 4.74 -19.28
C TRP A 29 8.37 5.91 -18.83
N THR A 30 8.91 6.79 -18.00
CA THR A 30 8.19 7.98 -17.54
C THR A 30 7.87 8.92 -18.69
N LYS A 31 8.74 8.96 -19.74
CA LYS A 31 8.48 9.72 -20.96
C LYS A 31 7.37 9.07 -21.80
N ARG A 32 7.35 7.73 -21.94
CA ARG A 32 6.28 6.98 -22.63
C ARG A 32 4.94 7.10 -21.92
N PHE A 33 4.93 6.88 -20.63
CA PHE A 33 3.73 7.03 -19.79
C PHE A 33 3.15 8.45 -19.84
N ARG A 34 4.00 9.48 -19.99
CA ARG A 34 3.57 10.87 -20.25
C ARG A 34 2.95 11.05 -21.62
N GLN A 35 3.55 10.49 -22.65
CA GLN A 35 3.02 10.57 -24.01
C GLN A 35 1.65 9.91 -24.09
N ASP A 36 1.45 8.79 -23.41
CA ASP A 36 0.19 8.05 -23.41
C ASP A 36 -0.90 8.79 -22.62
N ILE A 37 -0.57 9.44 -21.50
CA ILE A 37 -1.48 10.35 -20.79
C ILE A 37 -1.80 11.58 -21.67
N HIS A 38 -0.81 12.15 -22.34
CA HIS A 38 -1.01 13.29 -23.26
C HIS A 38 -1.90 12.89 -24.43
N HIS A 39 -1.69 11.71 -24.99
CA HIS A 39 -2.51 11.20 -26.12
C HIS A 39 -3.94 10.88 -25.66
N SER A 40 -4.13 10.33 -24.47
CA SER A 40 -5.46 9.99 -23.93
C SER A 40 -6.25 11.19 -23.42
N LEU A 41 -5.57 12.24 -22.94
CA LEU A 41 -6.20 13.46 -22.41
C LEU A 41 -6.12 14.68 -23.36
N GLY A 42 -5.09 14.75 -24.22
CA GLY A 42 -4.79 15.93 -25.03
C GLY A 42 -5.50 15.99 -26.38
N THR A 43 -5.98 14.88 -26.91
CA THR A 43 -6.61 14.84 -28.24
C THR A 43 -8.13 15.08 -28.23
N GLN A 44 -8.77 15.17 -27.07
CA GLN A 44 -10.23 15.27 -27.01
C GLN A 44 -10.79 16.59 -26.46
N ILE A 45 -10.01 17.48 -25.85
CA ILE A 45 -10.55 18.72 -25.28
C ILE A 45 -9.55 19.87 -25.43
N THR A 46 -9.59 20.60 -26.53
CA THR A 46 -8.78 21.79 -26.79
C THR A 46 -9.49 23.11 -26.48
N SER A 47 -10.82 23.11 -26.43
CA SER A 47 -11.61 24.32 -26.12
C SER A 47 -12.93 24.02 -25.44
N ARG A 48 -13.55 25.04 -24.84
CA ARG A 48 -14.87 24.99 -24.22
C ARG A 48 -16.00 24.79 -25.25
N SER A 49 -15.74 25.09 -26.51
CA SER A 49 -16.65 24.88 -27.67
C SER A 49 -16.74 23.40 -28.06
N ASP A 50 -15.69 22.60 -27.83
CA ASP A 50 -15.67 21.19 -28.20
C ASP A 50 -16.62 20.34 -27.34
N VAL A 51 -16.83 20.79 -26.09
CA VAL A 51 -17.73 20.11 -25.13
C VAL A 51 -19.21 20.41 -25.41
N THR A 52 -19.53 21.60 -25.91
CA THR A 52 -20.90 22.04 -26.17
C THR A 52 -21.44 21.60 -27.53
N SER A 53 -20.58 21.17 -28.46
CA SER A 53 -20.96 20.72 -29.81
C SER A 53 -21.20 19.21 -29.92
N MET A 54 -20.90 18.42 -28.87
CA MET A 54 -21.15 16.99 -28.86
C MET A 54 -22.63 16.69 -28.53
N SER A 55 -23.31 15.99 -29.44
CA SER A 55 -24.71 15.61 -29.29
C SER A 55 -24.92 14.61 -28.15
N VAL A 56 -26.00 14.78 -27.39
CA VAL A 56 -26.40 14.04 -26.17
C VAL A 56 -26.26 12.49 -26.24
N PRO A 57 -26.43 11.80 -27.38
CA PRO A 57 -26.29 10.32 -27.41
C PRO A 57 -24.88 9.79 -27.22
N LEU A 58 -23.82 10.60 -27.47
CA LEU A 58 -22.42 10.18 -27.28
C LEU A 58 -21.96 10.27 -25.81
N TYR A 59 -22.63 11.06 -25.00
CA TYR A 59 -22.31 11.22 -23.56
C TYR A 59 -22.66 9.99 -22.74
N SER A 60 -23.71 9.26 -23.10
CA SER A 60 -24.17 8.07 -22.35
C SER A 60 -23.31 6.83 -22.59
N ALA A 61 -22.48 6.83 -23.63
CA ALA A 61 -21.66 5.66 -24.01
C ALA A 61 -20.18 5.76 -23.55
N CYS A 62 -19.73 6.94 -23.13
CA CYS A 62 -18.35 7.15 -22.66
C CYS A 62 -18.30 7.28 -21.13
N PRO A 63 -17.72 6.30 -20.40
CA PRO A 63 -17.58 6.40 -18.94
C PRO A 63 -16.84 7.65 -18.48
N PHE A 64 -15.96 8.18 -19.34
CA PHE A 64 -15.21 9.41 -19.11
C PHE A 64 -16.10 10.66 -19.16
N CYS A 65 -17.05 10.71 -20.09
CA CYS A 65 -17.99 11.82 -20.22
C CYS A 65 -19.03 11.82 -19.11
N THR A 66 -19.49 10.65 -18.67
CA THR A 66 -20.40 10.50 -17.51
C THR A 66 -19.71 10.93 -16.22
N LEU A 67 -18.42 10.61 -16.08
CA LEU A 67 -17.60 11.06 -14.94
C LEU A 67 -17.42 12.58 -14.95
N PHE A 68 -17.21 13.21 -16.11
CA PHE A 68 -17.10 14.66 -16.25
C PHE A 68 -18.43 15.37 -15.95
N TYR A 69 -19.54 14.77 -16.33
CA TYR A 69 -20.88 15.31 -16.04
C TYR A 69 -21.17 15.28 -14.52
N ASN A 70 -20.85 14.17 -13.83
CA ASN A 70 -20.96 14.05 -12.39
C ASN A 70 -19.97 14.95 -11.61
N MET A 71 -18.84 15.34 -12.25
CA MET A 71 -17.89 16.32 -11.67
C MET A 71 -18.44 17.75 -11.60
N THR A 72 -19.49 18.08 -12.36
CA THR A 72 -20.17 19.38 -12.24
C THR A 72 -21.03 19.46 -10.99
N GLU A 73 -21.40 18.31 -10.43
CA GLU A 73 -22.10 18.14 -9.16
C GLU A 73 -21.18 17.64 -8.03
N ALA A 74 -19.89 18.01 -8.06
CA ALA A 74 -18.94 17.63 -7.01
C ALA A 74 -19.53 17.86 -5.61
N PRO A 75 -19.47 16.88 -4.72
CA PRO A 75 -20.14 16.94 -3.43
C PRO A 75 -19.70 18.19 -2.67
N THR A 76 -20.67 18.90 -2.13
CA THR A 76 -20.50 20.10 -1.30
C THR A 76 -19.78 19.83 0.03
N ASN A 77 -19.29 18.60 0.23
CA ASN A 77 -18.56 18.20 1.42
C ASN A 77 -17.09 18.65 1.32
N THR A 78 -16.75 19.65 2.06
CA THR A 78 -15.52 20.47 1.97
C THR A 78 -14.22 19.76 2.34
N ASN A 79 -14.25 18.47 2.70
CA ASN A 79 -13.11 17.73 3.27
C ASN A 79 -12.47 16.67 2.34
N THR A 80 -12.99 16.44 1.14
CA THR A 80 -12.43 15.42 0.23
C THR A 80 -11.68 16.12 -0.91
N SER A 81 -10.40 15.79 -1.09
CA SER A 81 -9.62 16.34 -2.22
C SER A 81 -10.10 15.74 -3.55
N LEU A 82 -10.00 16.51 -4.64
CA LEU A 82 -10.41 16.06 -5.96
C LEU A 82 -9.69 14.77 -6.40
N PRO A 83 -8.36 14.58 -6.18
CA PRO A 83 -7.70 13.31 -6.50
C PRO A 83 -8.29 12.12 -5.76
N TYR A 84 -8.65 12.28 -4.49
CA TYR A 84 -9.26 11.22 -3.70
C TYR A 84 -10.62 10.81 -4.25
N TYR A 85 -11.48 11.79 -4.56
CA TYR A 85 -12.78 11.56 -5.17
C TYR A 85 -12.66 10.84 -6.53
N LEU A 86 -11.75 11.29 -7.39
CA LEU A 86 -11.52 10.65 -8.69
C LEU A 86 -11.04 9.19 -8.55
N ALA A 87 -10.16 8.92 -7.59
CA ALA A 87 -9.72 7.55 -7.31
C ALA A 87 -10.90 6.64 -6.92
N GLU A 88 -11.83 7.14 -6.10
CA GLU A 88 -13.05 6.41 -5.70
C GLU A 88 -13.95 6.13 -6.91
N GLU A 89 -14.26 7.15 -7.71
CA GLU A 89 -15.11 7.01 -8.89
C GLU A 89 -14.55 5.99 -9.88
N PHE A 90 -13.26 6.09 -10.20
CA PHE A 90 -12.62 5.13 -11.10
C PHE A 90 -12.59 3.71 -10.52
N ALA A 91 -12.34 3.56 -9.23
CA ALA A 91 -12.30 2.25 -8.60
C ALA A 91 -13.68 1.58 -8.56
N MET A 92 -14.73 2.32 -8.18
CA MET A 92 -16.05 1.77 -8.01
C MET A 92 -16.82 1.58 -9.33
N HIS A 93 -16.73 2.56 -10.23
CA HIS A 93 -17.63 2.65 -11.39
C HIS A 93 -16.99 2.30 -12.73
N THR A 94 -15.70 1.97 -12.76
CA THR A 94 -15.01 1.56 -14.00
C THR A 94 -14.18 0.30 -13.77
N ASN A 95 -13.74 -0.33 -14.88
CA ASN A 95 -12.77 -1.44 -14.84
C ASN A 95 -11.35 -0.98 -15.20
N ARG A 96 -11.08 0.34 -15.20
CA ARG A 96 -9.77 0.88 -15.52
C ARG A 96 -8.77 0.54 -14.42
N PRO A 97 -7.56 0.09 -14.77
CA PRO A 97 -6.51 -0.10 -13.77
C PRO A 97 -6.09 1.24 -13.18
N LEU A 98 -5.77 1.24 -11.87
CA LEU A 98 -5.40 2.44 -11.12
C LEU A 98 -4.04 2.26 -10.47
N PHE A 99 -3.24 3.33 -10.46
CA PHE A 99 -2.11 3.48 -9.57
C PHE A 99 -2.32 4.70 -8.68
N ILE A 100 -2.55 4.45 -7.39
CA ILE A 100 -2.81 5.46 -6.37
C ILE A 100 -1.56 5.62 -5.53
N THR A 101 -0.97 6.79 -5.58
CA THR A 101 0.23 7.13 -4.81
C THR A 101 -0.01 8.38 -3.98
N GLY A 102 1.00 8.78 -3.24
CA GLY A 102 0.98 9.99 -2.40
C GLY A 102 1.92 9.84 -1.21
N LYS A 103 2.24 10.96 -0.60
CA LYS A 103 3.13 11.05 0.55
C LYS A 103 2.64 10.23 1.74
N ALA A 104 3.50 9.99 2.72
CA ALA A 104 3.06 9.36 3.97
C ALA A 104 1.94 10.19 4.62
N GLY A 105 0.87 9.54 5.07
CA GLY A 105 -0.25 10.22 5.73
C GLY A 105 -1.27 10.90 4.80
N THR A 106 -1.22 10.70 3.48
CA THR A 106 -2.19 11.26 2.52
C THR A 106 -3.51 10.48 2.42
N GLY A 107 -3.74 9.48 3.28
CA GLY A 107 -5.02 8.77 3.33
C GLY A 107 -5.12 7.51 2.46
N LYS A 108 -4.02 6.97 1.91
CA LYS A 108 -4.04 5.72 1.13
C LYS A 108 -4.74 4.56 1.85
N THR A 109 -4.41 4.33 3.12
CA THR A 109 -5.04 3.29 3.94
C THR A 109 -6.52 3.58 4.23
N THR A 110 -6.89 4.87 4.36
CA THR A 110 -8.28 5.29 4.54
C THR A 110 -9.07 5.04 3.26
N PHE A 111 -8.48 5.33 2.10
CA PHE A 111 -9.04 5.01 0.79
C PHE A 111 -9.32 3.50 0.66
N LEU A 112 -8.33 2.66 0.95
CA LEU A 112 -8.49 1.21 0.87
C LEU A 112 -9.61 0.69 1.78
N ARG A 113 -9.69 1.20 3.01
CA ARG A 113 -10.77 0.82 3.95
C ARG A 113 -12.13 1.20 3.41
N LYS A 114 -12.29 2.43 2.92
CA LYS A 114 -13.55 2.92 2.35
C LYS A 114 -13.94 2.13 1.09
N LEU A 115 -12.97 1.84 0.23
CA LEU A 115 -13.19 1.01 -0.95
C LEU A 115 -13.72 -0.39 -0.58
N ARG A 116 -13.16 -1.02 0.45
CA ARG A 116 -13.65 -2.31 0.96
C ARG A 116 -15.09 -2.28 1.47
N GLU A 117 -15.45 -1.19 2.14
CA GLU A 117 -16.78 -1.04 2.73
C GLU A 117 -17.87 -0.75 1.68
N GLN A 118 -17.51 -0.13 0.57
CA GLN A 118 -18.48 0.45 -0.36
C GLN A 118 -18.50 -0.19 -1.75
N THR A 119 -17.44 -0.90 -2.16
CA THR A 119 -17.40 -1.50 -3.50
C THR A 119 -18.41 -2.64 -3.65
N PRO A 120 -19.21 -2.65 -4.73
CA PRO A 120 -20.08 -3.78 -5.06
C PRO A 120 -19.31 -4.95 -5.72
N LYS A 121 -18.02 -4.75 -6.07
CA LYS A 121 -17.23 -5.72 -6.82
C LYS A 121 -16.67 -6.81 -5.90
N ASN A 122 -16.58 -8.03 -6.43
CA ASN A 122 -15.84 -9.11 -5.80
C ASN A 122 -14.35 -8.75 -5.73
N MET A 123 -13.90 -8.31 -4.57
CA MET A 123 -12.59 -7.71 -4.36
C MET A 123 -11.69 -8.58 -3.49
N ALA A 124 -10.42 -8.69 -3.89
CA ALA A 124 -9.36 -9.21 -3.03
C ALA A 124 -8.30 -8.13 -2.76
N VAL A 125 -7.78 -8.11 -1.53
CA VAL A 125 -6.67 -7.22 -1.12
C VAL A 125 -5.45 -8.09 -0.86
N VAL A 126 -4.33 -7.74 -1.47
CA VAL A 126 -3.06 -8.42 -1.26
C VAL A 126 -1.94 -7.41 -1.00
N ALA A 127 -0.87 -7.87 -0.35
CA ALA A 127 0.31 -7.08 -0.08
C ALA A 127 1.60 -7.92 -0.15
N PRO A 128 2.79 -7.32 -0.35
CA PRO A 128 4.05 -8.06 -0.47
C PRO A 128 4.51 -8.70 0.83
N THR A 129 4.19 -8.12 1.98
CA THR A 129 4.64 -8.62 3.30
C THR A 129 3.47 -9.01 4.19
N GLY A 130 3.74 -9.85 5.21
CA GLY A 130 2.72 -10.27 6.19
C GLY A 130 2.14 -9.08 6.96
N VAL A 131 3.01 -8.19 7.43
CA VAL A 131 2.59 -6.98 8.17
C VAL A 131 1.73 -6.06 7.32
N ALA A 132 2.14 -5.79 6.07
CA ALA A 132 1.35 -4.98 5.16
C ALA A 132 0.00 -5.65 4.85
N ALA A 133 -0.03 -6.96 4.65
CA ALA A 133 -1.26 -7.71 4.40
C ALA A 133 -2.25 -7.63 5.59
N ILE A 134 -1.76 -7.76 6.82
CA ILE A 134 -2.59 -7.61 8.02
C ILE A 134 -3.15 -6.19 8.11
N ASN A 135 -2.30 -5.18 7.93
CA ASN A 135 -2.70 -3.76 8.00
C ASN A 135 -3.74 -3.40 6.92
N ALA A 136 -3.60 -3.97 5.72
CA ALA A 136 -4.53 -3.82 4.62
C ALA A 136 -5.83 -4.64 4.82
N GLY A 137 -5.86 -5.55 5.79
CA GLY A 137 -6.93 -6.51 5.99
C GLY A 137 -7.06 -7.50 4.83
N GLY A 138 -5.92 -7.98 4.32
CA GLY A 138 -5.82 -8.87 3.17
C GLY A 138 -4.89 -10.05 3.42
N MET A 139 -4.32 -10.59 2.34
CA MET A 139 -3.38 -11.70 2.34
C MET A 139 -2.06 -11.30 1.70
N THR A 140 -0.98 -12.05 1.97
CA THR A 140 0.24 -11.86 1.17
C THR A 140 0.03 -12.35 -0.26
N ILE A 141 0.69 -11.69 -1.23
CA ILE A 141 0.65 -12.06 -2.65
C ILE A 141 0.98 -13.54 -2.84
N HIS A 142 2.09 -14.00 -2.22
CA HIS A 142 2.56 -15.37 -2.34
C HIS A 142 1.54 -16.38 -1.79
N SER A 143 0.87 -16.07 -0.68
CA SER A 143 -0.18 -16.92 -0.10
C SER A 143 -1.46 -16.92 -0.94
N PHE A 144 -1.87 -15.76 -1.44
CA PHE A 144 -3.10 -15.67 -2.23
C PHE A 144 -2.98 -16.40 -3.56
N PHE A 145 -1.90 -16.18 -4.29
CA PHE A 145 -1.68 -16.77 -5.61
C PHE A 145 -0.90 -18.10 -5.55
N GLN A 146 -0.46 -18.55 -4.37
CA GLN A 146 0.43 -19.70 -4.19
C GLN A 146 1.66 -19.63 -5.09
N LEU A 147 2.33 -18.47 -5.07
CA LEU A 147 3.58 -18.27 -5.79
C LEU A 147 4.75 -18.81 -4.95
N PRO A 148 5.74 -19.48 -5.58
CA PRO A 148 6.97 -19.86 -4.89
C PRO A 148 7.81 -18.65 -4.53
N VAL A 149 8.60 -18.77 -3.46
CA VAL A 149 9.55 -17.72 -3.03
C VAL A 149 10.85 -17.88 -3.81
N ARG A 150 10.83 -17.55 -5.09
CA ARG A 150 11.99 -17.51 -5.99
C ARG A 150 11.72 -16.51 -7.10
N THR A 151 12.75 -16.15 -7.88
CA THR A 151 12.56 -15.34 -9.09
C THR A 151 11.80 -16.11 -10.15
N LEU A 152 10.77 -15.49 -10.70
CA LEU A 152 9.90 -16.05 -11.72
C LEU A 152 10.28 -15.50 -13.09
N ILE A 153 11.04 -16.31 -13.85
CA ILE A 153 11.50 -15.93 -15.17
C ILE A 153 10.32 -15.82 -16.13
N PRO A 154 10.17 -14.73 -16.91
CA PRO A 154 9.03 -14.51 -17.79
C PRO A 154 9.15 -15.31 -19.09
N THR A 155 9.20 -16.64 -19.00
CA THR A 155 9.25 -17.56 -20.13
C THR A 155 8.09 -18.54 -20.07
N PRO A 156 7.60 -19.03 -21.24
CA PRO A 156 6.53 -20.02 -21.29
C PRO A 156 6.84 -21.28 -20.47
N GLN A 157 8.11 -21.67 -20.42
CA GLN A 157 8.55 -22.86 -19.68
C GLN A 157 8.50 -22.64 -18.17
N SER A 158 8.94 -21.47 -17.67
CA SER A 158 8.85 -21.10 -16.26
C SER A 158 7.40 -21.01 -15.79
N TYR A 159 6.52 -20.43 -16.59
CA TYR A 159 5.09 -20.38 -16.26
C TYR A 159 4.43 -21.77 -16.31
N LYS A 160 4.84 -22.64 -17.25
CA LYS A 160 4.37 -24.05 -17.25
C LYS A 160 4.78 -24.76 -15.96
N GLN A 161 6.01 -24.54 -15.50
CA GLN A 161 6.50 -25.09 -14.24
C GLN A 161 5.74 -24.51 -13.05
N LEU A 162 5.56 -23.15 -12.98
CA LEU A 162 4.75 -22.49 -11.95
C LEU A 162 3.37 -23.16 -11.83
N PHE A 163 2.69 -23.36 -12.94
CA PHE A 163 1.37 -23.95 -12.94
C PHE A 163 1.34 -25.45 -12.57
N ALA A 164 2.42 -26.17 -12.82
CA ALA A 164 2.56 -27.56 -12.39
C ALA A 164 2.79 -27.67 -10.86
N GLU A 165 3.49 -26.72 -10.28
CA GLU A 165 3.76 -26.63 -8.85
C GLU A 165 2.57 -26.07 -8.06
N GLN A 166 1.76 -25.24 -8.67
CA GLN A 166 0.64 -24.54 -8.07
C GLN A 166 -0.49 -25.51 -7.68
N ARG A 167 -0.78 -25.65 -6.39
CA ARG A 167 -1.82 -26.55 -5.86
C ARG A 167 -3.05 -25.75 -5.38
N LEU A 168 -3.62 -24.95 -6.28
CA LEU A 168 -4.86 -24.23 -5.95
C LEU A 168 -6.01 -25.24 -5.77
N THR A 169 -6.69 -25.16 -4.62
CA THR A 169 -7.92 -25.89 -4.38
C THR A 169 -9.02 -25.42 -5.34
N GLN A 170 -10.03 -26.28 -5.60
CA GLN A 170 -11.16 -25.88 -6.45
C GLN A 170 -11.83 -24.60 -5.95
N ARG A 171 -12.01 -24.48 -4.63
CA ARG A 171 -12.57 -23.29 -3.99
C ARG A 171 -11.76 -22.03 -4.32
N LYS A 172 -10.44 -22.10 -4.29
CA LYS A 172 -9.57 -20.96 -4.59
C LYS A 172 -9.58 -20.60 -6.07
N ARG A 173 -9.73 -21.60 -6.95
CA ARG A 173 -9.92 -21.36 -8.40
C ARG A 173 -11.22 -20.62 -8.68
N ASN A 174 -12.32 -21.02 -8.03
CA ASN A 174 -13.61 -20.35 -8.14
C ASN A 174 -13.53 -18.90 -7.65
N LEU A 175 -12.87 -18.66 -6.52
CA LEU A 175 -12.64 -17.32 -6.01
C LEU A 175 -11.89 -16.44 -7.02
N ILE A 176 -10.81 -16.95 -7.62
CA ILE A 176 -10.06 -16.22 -8.67
C ILE A 176 -10.94 -16.01 -9.90
N TYR A 177 -11.75 -16.99 -10.27
CA TYR A 177 -12.66 -16.89 -11.42
C TYR A 177 -13.69 -15.78 -11.26
N HIS A 178 -14.26 -15.59 -10.07
CA HIS A 178 -15.25 -14.53 -9.80
C HIS A 178 -14.63 -13.18 -9.39
N LEU A 179 -13.31 -13.12 -9.22
CA LEU A 179 -12.63 -11.90 -8.83
C LEU A 179 -12.82 -10.79 -9.88
N GLU A 180 -13.30 -9.62 -9.48
CA GLU A 180 -13.54 -8.46 -10.34
C GLU A 180 -12.51 -7.35 -10.09
N MET A 181 -12.01 -7.23 -8.85
CA MET A 181 -11.01 -6.23 -8.46
C MET A 181 -9.90 -6.86 -7.63
N LEU A 182 -8.66 -6.62 -7.99
CA LEU A 182 -7.48 -6.94 -7.19
C LEU A 182 -6.83 -5.66 -6.71
N VAL A 183 -6.77 -5.47 -5.40
CA VAL A 183 -6.03 -4.37 -4.79
C VAL A 183 -4.68 -4.90 -4.32
N ILE A 184 -3.60 -4.25 -4.76
CA ILE A 184 -2.24 -4.54 -4.29
C ILE A 184 -1.78 -3.33 -3.47
N ASP A 185 -1.75 -3.48 -2.15
CA ASP A 185 -1.20 -2.47 -1.25
C ASP A 185 0.32 -2.61 -1.14
N GLU A 186 1.02 -1.51 -0.82
CA GLU A 186 2.48 -1.42 -0.82
C GLU A 186 3.13 -1.91 -2.13
N ILE A 187 2.56 -1.52 -3.27
CA ILE A 187 3.01 -1.94 -4.60
C ILE A 187 4.48 -1.60 -4.88
N SER A 188 5.03 -0.57 -4.22
CA SER A 188 6.44 -0.17 -4.35
C SER A 188 7.42 -1.29 -4.01
N MET A 189 7.02 -2.23 -3.14
CA MET A 189 7.84 -3.38 -2.73
C MET A 189 7.62 -4.62 -3.61
N VAL A 190 6.71 -4.56 -4.60
CA VAL A 190 6.41 -5.70 -5.48
C VAL A 190 7.38 -5.74 -6.65
N ARG A 191 8.03 -6.89 -6.84
CA ARG A 191 8.95 -7.10 -7.96
C ARG A 191 8.21 -7.26 -9.28
N ALA A 192 8.85 -6.86 -10.38
CA ALA A 192 8.32 -6.96 -11.72
C ALA A 192 7.90 -8.40 -12.10
N ASP A 193 8.73 -9.39 -11.78
CA ASP A 193 8.45 -10.80 -12.05
C ASP A 193 7.25 -11.34 -11.27
N VAL A 194 7.05 -10.86 -10.05
CA VAL A 194 5.89 -11.21 -9.22
C VAL A 194 4.61 -10.64 -9.84
N LEU A 195 4.64 -9.39 -10.33
CA LEU A 195 3.49 -8.79 -10.98
C LEU A 195 3.13 -9.52 -12.29
N ASP A 196 4.13 -9.88 -13.10
CA ASP A 196 3.89 -10.69 -14.31
C ASP A 196 3.35 -12.09 -13.97
N ALA A 197 3.81 -12.70 -12.87
CA ALA A 197 3.28 -13.98 -12.43
C ALA A 197 1.81 -13.88 -11.99
N ILE A 198 1.42 -12.81 -11.29
CA ILE A 198 0.02 -12.53 -10.94
C ILE A 198 -0.83 -12.43 -12.22
N ASP A 199 -0.35 -11.68 -13.20
CA ASP A 199 -1.02 -11.56 -14.51
C ASP A 199 -1.25 -12.93 -15.15
N GLN A 200 -0.21 -13.76 -15.23
CA GLN A 200 -0.30 -15.08 -15.84
C GLN A 200 -1.27 -16.01 -15.10
N VAL A 201 -1.29 -15.96 -13.77
CA VAL A 201 -2.23 -16.74 -12.96
C VAL A 201 -3.67 -16.28 -13.22
N LEU A 202 -3.91 -14.98 -13.25
CA LEU A 202 -5.25 -14.44 -13.52
C LEU A 202 -5.71 -14.74 -14.94
N ARG A 203 -4.88 -14.53 -15.96
CA ARG A 203 -5.21 -14.90 -17.35
C ARG A 203 -5.60 -16.38 -17.49
N ARG A 204 -4.88 -17.26 -16.76
CA ARG A 204 -5.16 -18.70 -16.78
C ARG A 204 -6.50 -19.04 -16.14
N TYR A 205 -6.73 -18.59 -14.91
CA TYR A 205 -7.90 -19.05 -14.13
C TYR A 205 -9.18 -18.24 -14.42
N LYS A 206 -9.06 -17.07 -15.06
CA LYS A 206 -10.20 -16.32 -15.63
C LYS A 206 -10.55 -16.79 -17.05
N TYR A 207 -9.75 -17.69 -17.64
CA TYR A 207 -9.90 -18.13 -19.05
C TYR A 207 -9.89 -16.98 -20.07
N ARG A 208 -9.24 -15.84 -19.76
CA ARG A 208 -9.11 -14.66 -20.62
C ARG A 208 -7.64 -14.36 -20.87
N LYS A 209 -7.03 -15.12 -21.81
CA LYS A 209 -5.59 -15.07 -22.08
C LYS A 209 -5.14 -13.80 -22.78
N ASP A 210 -6.05 -13.18 -23.49
CA ASP A 210 -5.88 -11.97 -24.29
C ASP A 210 -5.98 -10.66 -23.51
N GLN A 211 -6.44 -10.71 -22.25
CA GLN A 211 -6.63 -9.53 -21.42
C GLN A 211 -5.64 -9.49 -20.26
N PRO A 212 -4.96 -8.34 -20.03
CA PRO A 212 -4.15 -8.15 -18.84
C PRO A 212 -4.93 -8.49 -17.57
N PHE A 213 -4.29 -9.25 -16.66
CA PHE A 213 -4.88 -9.75 -15.42
C PHE A 213 -6.20 -10.52 -15.62
N GLY A 214 -6.42 -11.12 -16.81
CA GLY A 214 -7.67 -11.81 -17.14
C GLY A 214 -8.90 -10.89 -17.10
N GLY A 215 -8.73 -9.58 -17.29
CA GLY A 215 -9.79 -8.57 -17.23
C GLY A 215 -10.20 -8.18 -15.82
N VAL A 216 -9.46 -8.57 -14.78
CA VAL A 216 -9.65 -8.09 -13.41
C VAL A 216 -9.15 -6.64 -13.32
N GLN A 217 -9.94 -5.76 -12.71
CA GLN A 217 -9.48 -4.41 -12.42
C GLN A 217 -8.34 -4.44 -11.41
N LEU A 218 -7.19 -3.87 -11.77
CA LEU A 218 -6.04 -3.75 -10.89
C LEU A 218 -6.02 -2.38 -10.21
N VAL A 219 -5.99 -2.35 -8.88
CA VAL A 219 -5.81 -1.14 -8.09
C VAL A 219 -4.50 -1.27 -7.31
N MET A 220 -3.49 -0.53 -7.72
CA MET A 220 -2.16 -0.50 -7.12
C MET A 220 -2.05 0.69 -6.17
N ILE A 221 -1.69 0.44 -4.91
CA ILE A 221 -1.54 1.49 -3.89
C ILE A 221 -0.11 1.45 -3.35
N GLY A 222 0.57 2.58 -3.30
CA GLY A 222 1.92 2.64 -2.74
C GLY A 222 2.63 3.97 -2.98
N ASP A 223 3.87 4.05 -2.50
CA ASP A 223 4.72 5.23 -2.65
C ASP A 223 6.12 4.79 -3.15
N LEU A 224 6.47 5.17 -4.38
CA LEU A 224 7.74 4.79 -5.02
C LEU A 224 8.99 5.39 -4.34
N PHE A 225 8.81 6.36 -3.47
CA PHE A 225 9.88 6.96 -2.68
C PHE A 225 10.07 6.29 -1.30
N GLN A 226 9.26 5.25 -1.01
CA GLN A 226 9.44 4.40 0.16
C GLN A 226 10.25 3.14 -0.20
N LEU A 227 10.07 2.04 0.55
CA LEU A 227 10.87 0.84 0.35
C LEU A 227 10.71 0.27 -1.07
N SER A 228 11.84 -0.01 -1.69
CA SER A 228 11.94 -0.67 -3.00
C SER A 228 11.80 -2.18 -2.87
N PRO A 229 11.54 -2.90 -3.98
CA PRO A 229 11.58 -4.35 -4.00
C PRO A 229 12.93 -4.90 -3.56
N VAL A 230 12.92 -5.99 -2.81
CA VAL A 230 14.15 -6.68 -2.42
C VAL A 230 14.51 -7.73 -3.47
N VAL A 231 15.72 -7.65 -3.98
CA VAL A 231 16.32 -8.65 -4.88
C VAL A 231 17.51 -9.26 -4.17
N THR A 232 17.51 -10.59 -4.03
CA THR A 232 18.62 -11.32 -3.43
C THR A 232 19.82 -11.29 -4.38
N ARG A 233 21.01 -11.07 -3.84
CA ARG A 233 22.24 -11.09 -4.64
C ARG A 233 22.50 -12.49 -5.19
N GLY A 234 23.09 -12.56 -6.38
CA GLY A 234 23.39 -13.82 -7.09
C GLY A 234 22.39 -14.11 -8.21
N ASP A 235 21.91 -15.34 -8.29
CA ASP A 235 21.07 -15.84 -9.39
C ASP A 235 19.79 -15.02 -9.61
N ASP A 236 19.19 -14.53 -8.52
CA ASP A 236 17.98 -13.69 -8.61
C ASP A 236 18.29 -12.34 -9.28
N GLU A 237 19.40 -11.71 -8.90
CA GLU A 237 19.81 -10.42 -9.46
C GLU A 237 20.19 -10.57 -10.95
N GLU A 238 20.88 -11.64 -11.30
CA GLU A 238 21.23 -11.92 -12.70
C GLU A 238 19.97 -12.18 -13.55
N ALA A 239 19.04 -13.00 -13.05
CA ALA A 239 17.77 -13.26 -13.71
C ALA A 239 16.96 -11.97 -13.92
N MET A 240 16.88 -11.10 -12.90
CA MET A 240 16.20 -9.81 -13.02
C MET A 240 16.84 -8.92 -14.08
N ARG A 241 18.17 -8.78 -14.10
CA ARG A 241 18.89 -7.97 -15.10
C ARG A 241 18.73 -8.51 -16.52
N LYS A 242 18.60 -9.83 -16.68
CA LYS A 242 18.46 -10.47 -18.00
C LYS A 242 17.09 -10.23 -18.63
N TYR A 243 16.04 -10.20 -17.82
CA TYR A 243 14.66 -10.21 -18.32
C TYR A 243 13.90 -8.92 -18.08
N TYR A 244 14.37 -8.05 -17.19
CA TYR A 244 13.72 -6.80 -16.80
C TYR A 244 14.74 -5.65 -16.78
N GLU A 245 14.29 -4.43 -17.04
CA GLU A 245 15.13 -3.22 -16.92
C GLU A 245 15.47 -2.90 -15.44
N GLY A 246 14.73 -3.50 -14.49
CA GLY A 246 14.93 -3.37 -13.07
C GLY A 246 13.86 -4.09 -12.26
N PRO A 247 13.90 -4.03 -10.92
CA PRO A 247 13.05 -4.85 -10.08
C PRO A 247 11.64 -4.28 -9.85
N TYR A 248 11.36 -3.03 -10.20
CA TYR A 248 10.12 -2.37 -9.83
C TYR A 248 8.92 -2.90 -10.61
N PHE A 249 7.74 -2.88 -9.98
CA PHE A 249 6.48 -3.36 -10.56
C PHE A 249 6.17 -2.73 -11.93
N PHE A 250 6.49 -1.44 -12.11
CA PHE A 250 6.24 -0.73 -13.37
C PHE A 250 7.15 -1.19 -14.53
N GLN A 251 8.16 -2.01 -14.24
CA GLN A 251 9.04 -2.65 -15.23
C GLN A 251 8.56 -4.07 -15.59
N ALA A 252 7.45 -4.53 -14.99
CA ALA A 252 6.79 -5.76 -15.40
C ALA A 252 6.32 -5.66 -16.85
N LYS A 253 6.40 -6.77 -17.60
CA LYS A 253 6.03 -6.80 -19.02
C LYS A 253 4.57 -6.48 -19.25
N VAL A 254 3.69 -6.94 -18.34
CA VAL A 254 2.26 -6.65 -18.39
C VAL A 254 1.94 -5.16 -18.29
N MET A 255 2.80 -4.35 -17.70
CA MET A 255 2.58 -2.90 -17.59
C MET A 255 2.61 -2.19 -18.94
N GLN A 256 3.23 -2.80 -19.98
CA GLN A 256 3.21 -2.27 -21.34
C GLN A 256 1.80 -2.35 -21.95
N GLU A 257 0.99 -3.31 -21.51
CA GLU A 257 -0.39 -3.49 -21.98
C GLU A 257 -1.42 -2.78 -21.08
N LEU A 258 -1.08 -2.53 -19.80
CA LEU A 258 -2.06 -2.20 -18.76
C LEU A 258 -2.53 -0.75 -18.76
N GLN A 259 -1.67 0.22 -19.02
CA GLN A 259 -1.96 1.67 -19.04
C GLN A 259 -2.84 2.15 -17.85
N PRO A 260 -2.34 2.09 -16.59
CA PRO A 260 -3.11 2.49 -15.43
C PRO A 260 -3.35 4.00 -15.38
N ILE A 261 -4.50 4.40 -14.82
CA ILE A 261 -4.75 5.78 -14.44
C ILE A 261 -3.91 6.08 -13.19
N TYR A 262 -3.13 7.14 -13.24
CA TYR A 262 -2.31 7.61 -12.13
C TYR A 262 -3.05 8.66 -11.31
N VAL A 263 -3.16 8.44 -10.00
CA VAL A 263 -3.74 9.40 -9.06
C VAL A 263 -2.78 9.63 -7.91
N GLU A 264 -2.36 10.87 -7.69
CA GLU A 264 -1.55 11.25 -6.55
C GLU A 264 -2.41 11.96 -5.51
N LEU A 265 -2.48 11.37 -4.30
CA LEU A 265 -3.13 11.98 -3.14
C LEU A 265 -2.20 13.02 -2.53
N ASP A 266 -2.65 14.27 -2.48
CA ASP A 266 -1.84 15.43 -2.15
C ASP A 266 -2.03 15.95 -0.72
N HIS A 267 -3.16 15.63 -0.07
CA HIS A 267 -3.50 16.14 1.25
C HIS A 267 -2.95 15.26 2.37
N VAL A 268 -2.07 15.82 3.22
CA VAL A 268 -1.49 15.12 4.37
C VAL A 268 -2.37 15.29 5.61
N PHE A 269 -2.86 14.19 6.18
CA PHE A 269 -3.73 14.17 7.35
C PHE A 269 -3.01 13.82 8.67
N ARG A 270 -1.89 13.10 8.60
CA ARG A 270 -1.23 12.49 9.77
C ARG A 270 -0.35 13.45 10.54
N GLN A 271 0.34 14.36 9.87
CA GLN A 271 1.35 15.23 10.48
C GLN A 271 0.94 16.71 10.38
N GLN A 272 0.94 17.40 11.52
CA GLN A 272 0.54 18.80 11.63
C GLN A 272 1.73 19.78 11.62
N ASP A 273 2.94 19.35 12.04
CA ASP A 273 4.15 20.16 11.99
C ASP A 273 4.60 20.37 10.54
N GLN A 274 4.37 21.55 10.04
CA GLN A 274 4.69 21.92 8.65
C GLN A 274 6.19 21.90 8.37
N THR A 275 7.03 22.24 9.34
CA THR A 275 8.49 22.22 9.20
C THR A 275 8.97 20.77 9.02
N PHE A 276 8.44 19.86 9.83
CA PHE A 276 8.76 18.45 9.73
C PHE A 276 8.22 17.83 8.43
N VAL A 277 7.01 18.17 8.02
CA VAL A 277 6.44 17.73 6.73
C VAL A 277 7.31 18.20 5.56
N GLN A 278 7.75 19.45 5.58
CA GLN A 278 8.64 19.99 4.55
C GLN A 278 9.97 19.22 4.52
N LEU A 279 10.59 19.01 5.69
CA LEU A 279 11.84 18.28 5.80
C LEU A 279 11.72 16.84 5.25
N LEU A 280 10.65 16.12 5.59
CA LEU A 280 10.37 14.80 5.06
C LEU A 280 10.20 14.80 3.53
N ASN A 281 9.59 15.86 2.97
CA ASN A 281 9.45 16.01 1.53
C ASN A 281 10.81 16.28 0.85
N GLU A 282 11.65 17.12 1.43
CA GLU A 282 13.01 17.38 0.93
C GLU A 282 13.84 16.07 0.87
N VAL A 283 13.76 15.26 1.93
CA VAL A 283 14.43 13.93 1.99
C VAL A 283 13.83 13.01 0.94
N ARG A 284 12.50 12.89 0.85
CA ARG A 284 11.79 12.04 -0.09
C ARG A 284 12.14 12.34 -1.55
N GLU A 285 12.25 13.61 -1.89
CA GLU A 285 12.53 14.09 -3.24
C GLU A 285 14.03 14.19 -3.55
N ASN A 286 14.89 13.77 -2.60
CA ASN A 286 16.35 13.90 -2.68
C ASN A 286 16.79 15.35 -2.98
N GLN A 287 16.07 16.33 -2.42
CA GLN A 287 16.31 17.76 -2.59
C GLN A 287 16.56 18.45 -1.24
N LEU A 288 17.35 17.79 -0.39
CA LEU A 288 17.63 18.29 0.95
C LEU A 288 18.35 19.62 0.90
N THR A 289 17.69 20.67 1.38
CA THR A 289 18.22 22.03 1.46
C THR A 289 19.31 22.13 2.52
N ALA A 290 20.11 23.22 2.48
CA ALA A 290 21.09 23.49 3.52
C ALA A 290 20.43 23.66 4.91
N GLN A 291 19.25 24.28 4.96
CA GLN A 291 18.47 24.43 6.17
C GLN A 291 17.93 23.07 6.65
N GLY A 292 17.36 22.25 5.77
CA GLY A 292 16.88 20.91 6.09
C GLY A 292 18.02 20.01 6.63
N ARG A 293 19.21 20.09 6.01
CA ARG A 293 20.41 19.39 6.48
C ARG A 293 20.84 19.87 7.87
N ALA A 294 20.79 21.18 8.14
CA ALA A 294 21.12 21.73 9.46
C ALA A 294 20.13 21.24 10.52
N LEU A 295 18.83 21.17 10.20
CA LEU A 295 17.80 20.64 11.09
C LEU A 295 18.03 19.16 11.41
N LEU A 296 18.34 18.32 10.43
CA LEU A 296 18.67 16.91 10.64
C LEU A 296 19.94 16.74 11.48
N ASN A 297 21.01 17.45 11.13
CA ASN A 297 22.28 17.41 11.87
C ASN A 297 22.11 17.90 13.31
N GLY A 298 21.24 18.88 13.55
CA GLY A 298 20.90 19.33 14.90
C GLY A 298 20.22 18.27 15.78
N ARG A 299 19.69 17.21 15.18
CA ARG A 299 19.12 16.06 15.90
C ARG A 299 20.16 14.95 16.16
N TYR A 300 21.33 15.04 15.55
CA TYR A 300 22.39 14.05 15.79
C TYR A 300 22.99 14.21 17.19
N ASN A 301 22.81 13.20 18.01
CA ASN A 301 23.36 13.12 19.35
C ASN A 301 24.06 11.78 19.56
N PRO A 302 25.41 11.69 19.44
CA PRO A 302 26.15 10.43 19.60
C PRO A 302 26.13 9.90 21.03
N ARG A 303 25.74 10.73 22.00
CA ARG A 303 25.60 10.36 23.42
C ARG A 303 24.15 10.14 23.82
N PHE A 304 23.24 10.06 22.84
CA PHE A 304 21.83 9.84 23.12
C PHE A 304 21.65 8.51 23.89
N ARG A 305 20.95 8.57 24.99
CA ARG A 305 20.50 7.41 25.75
C ARG A 305 19.02 7.55 25.96
N ASN A 306 18.27 6.48 25.73
CA ASN A 306 16.87 6.43 26.13
C ASN A 306 16.79 6.54 27.66
N THR A 307 15.99 7.47 28.14
CA THR A 307 15.60 7.55 29.55
C THR A 307 14.28 6.82 29.73
N ASP A 308 13.94 6.43 30.96
CA ASP A 308 12.70 5.71 31.25
C ASP A 308 11.44 6.56 31.00
N GLU A 309 11.59 7.88 30.93
CA GLU A 309 10.51 8.84 30.66
C GLU A 309 10.25 9.07 29.16
N ASP A 310 11.21 8.70 28.31
CA ASP A 310 11.15 8.99 26.86
C ASP A 310 10.58 7.81 26.08
N PHE A 311 9.56 8.06 25.25
CA PHE A 311 8.96 7.06 24.36
C PHE A 311 9.69 6.96 23.01
N HIS A 312 11.00 6.76 23.03
CA HIS A 312 11.81 6.61 21.82
C HIS A 312 11.96 5.15 21.40
N ILE A 313 12.08 4.91 20.10
CA ILE A 313 12.46 3.61 19.53
C ILE A 313 13.72 3.76 18.69
N THR A 314 14.48 2.68 18.57
CA THR A 314 15.63 2.60 17.68
C THR A 314 15.21 1.95 16.38
N LEU A 315 15.41 2.66 15.26
CA LEU A 315 15.19 2.11 13.92
C LEU A 315 16.50 1.53 13.38
N THR A 316 16.44 0.31 12.87
CA THR A 316 17.58 -0.38 12.24
C THR A 316 17.24 -0.83 10.82
N THR A 317 18.25 -1.16 10.04
CA THR A 317 18.08 -1.66 8.67
C THR A 317 17.95 -3.20 8.60
N HIS A 318 18.21 -3.91 9.71
CA HIS A 318 18.23 -5.37 9.77
C HIS A 318 17.54 -5.87 11.05
N ASN A 319 16.68 -6.89 10.91
CA ASN A 319 15.97 -7.50 12.05
C ASN A 319 16.96 -8.01 13.12
N ARG A 320 18.03 -8.71 12.72
CA ARG A 320 19.03 -9.20 13.66
C ARG A 320 19.58 -8.11 14.60
N LEU A 321 19.81 -6.90 14.09
CA LEU A 321 20.26 -5.78 14.95
C LEU A 321 19.16 -5.30 15.90
N ALA A 322 17.90 -5.35 15.46
CA ALA A 322 16.76 -5.03 16.33
C ALA A 322 16.63 -6.05 17.45
N ASP A 323 16.73 -7.34 17.12
CA ASP A 323 16.63 -8.45 18.07
C ASP A 323 17.75 -8.38 19.11
N GLU A 324 19.02 -8.26 18.66
CA GLU A 324 20.19 -8.09 19.53
C GLU A 324 20.08 -6.88 20.47
N LEU A 325 19.52 -5.76 19.98
CA LEU A 325 19.28 -4.57 20.80
C LEU A 325 18.19 -4.82 21.83
N ASN A 326 17.06 -5.40 21.41
CA ASN A 326 15.92 -5.68 22.28
C ASN A 326 16.29 -6.66 23.39
N GLU A 327 16.96 -7.78 23.07
CA GLU A 327 17.46 -8.76 24.04
C GLU A 327 18.39 -8.12 25.07
N ARG A 328 19.34 -7.31 24.58
CA ARG A 328 20.30 -6.62 25.44
C ARG A 328 19.63 -5.64 26.41
N GLU A 329 18.63 -4.87 25.93
CA GLU A 329 17.92 -3.92 26.78
C GLU A 329 16.98 -4.64 27.75
N LEU A 330 16.29 -5.71 27.32
CA LEU A 330 15.46 -6.55 28.17
C LEU A 330 16.27 -7.24 29.28
N ALA A 331 17.50 -7.70 28.98
CA ALA A 331 18.39 -8.33 29.95
C ALA A 331 18.85 -7.38 31.09
N LYS A 332 18.85 -6.06 30.85
CA LYS A 332 19.21 -5.07 31.88
C LYS A 332 18.13 -4.86 32.94
N LEU A 333 16.90 -5.23 32.64
CA LEU A 333 15.79 -5.10 33.59
C LEU A 333 15.91 -6.16 34.68
N PRO A 334 15.67 -5.78 35.99
CA PRO A 334 15.97 -6.63 37.11
C PRO A 334 15.04 -7.84 37.24
N ASP A 335 13.80 -7.72 36.78
CA ASP A 335 12.78 -8.74 37.01
C ASP A 335 13.01 -9.99 36.13
N GLU A 336 12.50 -11.13 36.58
CA GLU A 336 12.43 -12.33 35.75
C GLU A 336 11.42 -12.13 34.61
N PRO A 337 11.67 -12.71 33.43
CA PRO A 337 10.77 -12.53 32.30
C PRO A 337 9.48 -13.31 32.47
N HIS A 338 8.35 -12.65 32.25
CA HIS A 338 7.07 -13.29 32.01
C HIS A 338 7.03 -13.86 30.62
N VAL A 339 6.63 -15.12 30.47
CA VAL A 339 6.61 -15.82 29.20
C VAL A 339 5.17 -15.99 28.70
N PHE A 340 4.90 -15.44 27.53
CA PHE A 340 3.60 -15.56 26.89
C PHE A 340 3.74 -16.37 25.60
N THR A 341 3.10 -17.52 25.54
CA THR A 341 3.10 -18.36 24.32
C THR A 341 1.80 -18.17 23.56
N ALA A 342 1.90 -18.02 22.26
CA ALA A 342 0.77 -17.91 21.37
C ALA A 342 0.02 -19.25 21.25
N GLU A 343 -1.30 -19.21 21.25
CA GLU A 343 -2.13 -20.36 20.91
C GLU A 343 -2.42 -20.34 19.41
N ILE A 344 -1.75 -21.21 18.66
CA ILE A 344 -1.89 -21.27 17.22
C ILE A 344 -2.98 -22.28 16.85
N LYS A 345 -4.02 -21.79 16.18
CA LYS A 345 -5.13 -22.64 15.69
C LYS A 345 -5.11 -22.72 14.18
N LYS A 346 -5.27 -23.94 13.65
CA LYS A 346 -5.27 -24.23 12.19
C LYS A 346 -3.94 -23.85 11.52
N ASP A 347 -4.02 -23.55 10.22
CA ASP A 347 -2.86 -23.17 9.42
C ASP A 347 -2.58 -21.67 9.54
N PHE A 348 -1.73 -21.26 10.48
CA PHE A 348 -1.22 -19.91 10.58
C PHE A 348 0.29 -19.96 10.27
N PRO A 349 0.73 -19.53 9.07
CA PRO A 349 2.14 -19.63 8.66
C PRO A 349 3.06 -18.76 9.51
N VAL A 350 4.22 -19.29 9.90
CA VAL A 350 5.21 -18.59 10.75
C VAL A 350 5.65 -17.24 10.16
N ASN A 351 5.80 -17.17 8.84
CA ASN A 351 6.24 -15.95 8.14
C ASN A 351 5.24 -14.79 8.17
N ILE A 352 4.04 -14.99 8.72
CA ILE A 352 3.05 -13.93 8.93
C ILE A 352 2.72 -13.70 10.40
N TYR A 353 3.51 -14.27 11.32
CA TYR A 353 3.33 -13.99 12.74
C TYR A 353 3.53 -12.49 13.00
N PRO A 354 2.63 -11.86 13.74
CA PRO A 354 2.75 -10.43 14.06
C PRO A 354 3.85 -10.15 15.08
N THR A 355 4.16 -11.15 15.92
CA THR A 355 5.22 -11.16 16.93
C THR A 355 5.82 -12.56 16.98
N GLU A 356 6.82 -12.78 17.80
CA GLU A 356 7.33 -14.12 18.09
C GLU A 356 6.25 -15.01 18.73
N GLU A 357 6.30 -16.31 18.46
CA GLU A 357 5.40 -17.31 19.07
C GLU A 357 5.50 -17.32 20.59
N THR A 358 6.71 -17.16 21.10
CA THR A 358 6.98 -17.04 22.54
C THR A 358 7.53 -15.64 22.81
N LEU A 359 6.75 -14.84 23.52
CA LEU A 359 7.07 -13.46 23.85
C LEU A 359 7.55 -13.36 25.29
N TYR A 360 8.74 -12.80 25.48
CA TYR A 360 9.35 -12.55 26.78
C TYR A 360 9.17 -11.08 27.14
N LEU A 361 8.51 -10.80 28.26
CA LEU A 361 8.25 -9.44 28.71
C LEU A 361 8.67 -9.27 30.17
N LYS A 362 9.10 -8.07 30.53
CA LYS A 362 9.41 -7.68 31.91
C LYS A 362 8.75 -6.35 32.23
N THR A 363 8.43 -6.12 33.50
CA THR A 363 8.06 -4.80 33.98
C THR A 363 9.21 -3.82 33.70
N GLY A 364 8.88 -2.61 33.22
CA GLY A 364 9.85 -1.64 32.74
C GLY A 364 10.29 -1.86 31.30
N ALA A 365 9.82 -2.92 30.61
CA ALA A 365 10.10 -3.08 29.18
C ALA A 365 9.32 -2.08 28.34
N ARG A 366 10.01 -1.52 27.35
CA ARG A 366 9.38 -0.66 26.34
C ARG A 366 8.82 -1.52 25.22
N VAL A 367 7.58 -1.27 24.87
CA VAL A 367 6.84 -2.06 23.87
C VAL A 367 6.19 -1.16 22.83
N MET A 368 5.93 -1.74 21.66
CA MET A 368 5.18 -1.09 20.58
C MET A 368 3.97 -1.95 20.23
N PHE A 369 2.82 -1.31 20.11
CA PHE A 369 1.60 -1.98 19.65
C PHE A 369 1.74 -2.30 18.15
N VAL A 370 1.49 -3.54 17.79
CA VAL A 370 1.61 -4.03 16.38
C VAL A 370 0.27 -4.13 15.65
N ARG A 371 -0.80 -3.59 16.24
CA ARG A 371 -2.12 -3.46 15.60
C ARG A 371 -2.91 -2.27 16.14
N ASN A 372 -4.02 -1.97 15.47
CA ASN A 372 -4.98 -0.99 15.98
C ASN A 372 -5.94 -1.64 16.98
N ASP A 373 -6.42 -0.85 17.96
CA ASP A 373 -7.49 -1.25 18.86
C ASP A 373 -8.81 -1.42 18.08
N ASP A 374 -9.53 -2.49 18.37
CA ASP A 374 -10.83 -2.78 17.77
C ASP A 374 -11.97 -2.02 18.47
N GLN A 375 -11.73 -1.48 19.66
CA GLN A 375 -12.72 -0.73 20.44
C GLN A 375 -12.91 0.72 19.94
N LYS A 376 -14.05 1.31 20.24
CA LYS A 376 -14.34 2.73 19.99
C LYS A 376 -14.72 3.43 21.30
N PRO A 377 -14.04 4.53 21.68
CA PRO A 377 -12.89 5.14 20.99
C PRO A 377 -11.64 4.25 21.07
N ARG A 378 -10.77 4.35 20.07
CA ARG A 378 -9.52 3.59 20.04
C ARG A 378 -8.57 4.09 21.13
N ARG A 379 -8.08 3.18 21.95
CA ARG A 379 -7.09 3.47 23.02
C ARG A 379 -5.66 3.44 22.47
N PHE A 380 -5.41 2.60 21.44
CA PHE A 380 -4.10 2.47 20.80
C PHE A 380 -4.19 2.22 19.29
N TYR A 381 -3.09 2.44 18.63
CA TYR A 381 -2.91 2.23 17.19
C TYR A 381 -1.58 1.51 16.92
N ASN A 382 -1.45 0.91 15.74
CA ASN A 382 -0.21 0.27 15.31
C ASN A 382 0.94 1.28 15.26
N GLY A 383 2.03 0.97 15.98
CA GLY A 383 3.18 1.86 16.16
C GLY A 383 3.13 2.74 17.41
N LYS A 384 2.06 2.71 18.21
CA LYS A 384 2.03 3.40 19.51
C LYS A 384 3.00 2.71 20.47
N ILE A 385 3.78 3.51 21.21
CA ILE A 385 4.82 3.05 22.12
C ILE A 385 4.35 3.25 23.56
N GLY A 386 4.73 2.34 24.43
CA GLY A 386 4.49 2.46 25.86
C GLY A 386 5.51 1.70 26.69
N LEU A 387 5.44 1.88 27.99
CA LEU A 387 6.25 1.21 29.00
C LEU A 387 5.36 0.25 29.81
N ILE A 388 5.77 -0.99 29.96
CA ILE A 388 5.05 -1.94 30.81
C ILE A 388 5.23 -1.54 32.27
N THR A 389 4.12 -1.27 32.95
CA THR A 389 4.12 -0.92 34.38
C THR A 389 3.71 -2.08 35.26
N GLU A 390 2.89 -2.99 34.75
CA GLU A 390 2.42 -4.16 35.49
C GLU A 390 2.20 -5.33 34.53
N ILE A 391 2.54 -6.54 34.95
CA ILE A 391 2.29 -7.78 34.22
C ILE A 391 1.59 -8.76 35.15
N ASP A 392 0.42 -9.22 34.73
CA ASP A 392 -0.32 -10.31 35.37
C ASP A 392 -0.54 -11.44 34.34
N SER A 393 -1.09 -12.57 34.76
CA SER A 393 -1.34 -13.76 33.94
C SER A 393 -2.19 -13.47 32.69
N ASP A 394 -3.17 -12.57 32.81
CA ASP A 394 -4.17 -12.32 31.77
C ASP A 394 -4.22 -10.88 31.26
N LYS A 395 -3.48 -9.97 31.88
CA LYS A 395 -3.45 -8.55 31.50
C LYS A 395 -2.06 -7.96 31.67
N ILE A 396 -1.77 -6.97 30.86
CA ILE A 396 -0.55 -6.17 30.94
C ILE A 396 -0.97 -4.70 30.95
N ILE A 397 -0.47 -3.93 31.89
CA ILE A 397 -0.69 -2.48 31.90
C ILE A 397 0.48 -1.81 31.20
N VAL A 398 0.17 -1.02 30.20
CA VAL A 398 1.14 -0.28 29.40
C VAL A 398 0.87 1.21 29.54
N ARG A 399 1.81 1.93 30.13
CA ARG A 399 1.79 3.39 30.23
C ARG A 399 2.25 4.00 28.92
N CYS A 400 1.39 4.76 28.27
CA CYS A 400 1.66 5.53 27.08
C CYS A 400 1.69 7.03 27.40
N GLU A 401 2.04 7.86 26.42
CA GLU A 401 2.09 9.31 26.56
C GLU A 401 0.75 9.93 27.01
N ASP A 402 -0.36 9.36 26.54
CA ASP A 402 -1.74 9.83 26.79
C ASP A 402 -2.51 9.03 27.86
N GLY A 403 -1.84 8.16 28.62
CA GLY A 403 -2.42 7.41 29.71
C GLY A 403 -2.06 5.93 29.74
N GLU A 404 -2.65 5.21 30.69
CA GLU A 404 -2.46 3.77 30.83
C GLU A 404 -3.46 2.97 29.99
N ILE A 405 -2.98 1.89 29.42
CA ILE A 405 -3.76 1.00 28.56
C ILE A 405 -3.65 -0.42 29.10
N GLU A 406 -4.77 -1.00 29.44
CA GLU A 406 -4.86 -2.43 29.74
C GLU A 406 -4.87 -3.22 28.44
N VAL A 407 -3.87 -4.09 28.28
CA VAL A 407 -3.70 -5.00 27.14
C VAL A 407 -4.02 -6.41 27.59
N THR A 408 -4.92 -7.05 26.87
CA THR A 408 -5.31 -8.44 27.09
C THR A 408 -4.92 -9.30 25.88
N ARG A 409 -5.10 -10.62 25.98
CA ARG A 409 -4.85 -11.52 24.86
C ARG A 409 -5.72 -11.13 23.67
N MET A 410 -5.10 -11.05 22.50
CA MET A 410 -5.76 -10.68 21.26
C MET A 410 -5.68 -11.80 20.22
N VAL A 411 -6.71 -11.88 19.42
CA VAL A 411 -6.77 -12.86 18.32
C VAL A 411 -6.30 -12.21 17.03
N TRP A 412 -5.41 -12.88 16.35
CA TRP A 412 -4.98 -12.53 15.00
C TRP A 412 -5.55 -13.52 14.02
N GLU A 413 -6.19 -13.04 12.99
CA GLU A 413 -6.83 -13.88 11.99
C GLU A 413 -6.02 -13.87 10.70
N ASN A 414 -5.67 -15.07 10.23
CA ASN A 414 -5.20 -15.23 8.86
C ASN A 414 -6.41 -15.17 7.93
N ILE A 415 -6.63 -14.01 7.30
CA ILE A 415 -7.76 -13.79 6.41
C ILE A 415 -7.65 -14.74 5.23
N ARG A 416 -8.71 -15.53 5.00
CA ARG A 416 -8.85 -16.40 3.84
C ARG A 416 -10.13 -16.03 3.12
N TYR A 417 -10.00 -15.67 1.85
CA TYR A 417 -11.14 -15.46 0.99
C TYR A 417 -11.86 -16.77 0.74
N LYS A 418 -13.16 -16.75 0.77
CA LYS A 418 -14.04 -17.90 0.51
C LYS A 418 -15.10 -17.46 -0.48
N GLU A 419 -15.59 -18.42 -1.26
CA GLU A 419 -16.80 -18.28 -2.06
C GLU A 419 -18.00 -18.12 -1.13
N ASP A 420 -18.85 -17.15 -1.39
CA ASP A 420 -20.11 -17.00 -0.66
C ASP A 420 -21.09 -18.06 -1.18
N GLU A 421 -21.59 -18.91 -0.30
CA GLU A 421 -22.53 -20.00 -0.68
C GLU A 421 -23.89 -19.47 -1.21
N LYS A 422 -24.21 -18.19 -0.96
CA LYS A 422 -25.49 -17.59 -1.38
C LYS A 422 -25.35 -16.76 -2.67
N THR A 423 -24.21 -16.16 -2.91
CA THR A 423 -24.00 -15.25 -4.05
C THR A 423 -23.01 -15.75 -5.09
N GLY A 424 -22.28 -16.79 -4.82
CA GLY A 424 -21.26 -17.39 -5.68
C GLY A 424 -19.94 -16.67 -5.62
#